data_249c47ce0f96000bab788cba85d1357b
#
_entry.id   249c47ce0f96000bab788cba85d1357b
#
_cell.length_a   1.000
_cell.length_b   1.000
_cell.length_c   1.000
_cell.angle_alpha   90.00
_cell.angle_beta   90.00
_cell.angle_gamma   90.00
#
_symmetry.space_group_name_H-M   'P 1'
#
loop_
_entity.id
_entity.type
_entity.pdbx_description
1 polymer ?
#
loop_
_entity_poly.entity_id
_entity_poly.type
_entity_poly.pdbx_seq_one_letter_code
_entity_poly.pdbx_strand_id
1 'polypeptide(L)'
;MRGEQVFITYLYPFYPRVKREEILSSNYSFKCTCPCCTLPPAESSLSDIRRKLIETLLEQTPEILREQDQLLKEWASNPSLPDDHLTKRSEMVLALMDEEGAYEKNTWFAHCTLLFKAFSALSDREGAQKLAIRAATMAKVYTGNDGGWSKISQAPEATEWWGLRSKIAA
;
A
#
# COMPACT_ATOMS: atom_id res chain seq x y z
N MET A 1 -12.56 22.16 -4.33
CA MET A 1 -14.00 22.19 -4.62
C MET A 1 -14.70 22.81 -3.42
N ARG A 2 -15.49 23.86 -3.61
CA ARG A 2 -16.24 24.48 -2.52
C ARG A 2 -17.53 23.68 -2.29
N GLY A 3 -17.76 23.20 -1.05
CA GLY A 3 -18.99 22.50 -0.67
C GLY A 3 -18.88 20.98 -0.53
N GLU A 4 -17.70 20.37 -0.74
CA GLU A 4 -17.51 18.97 -0.41
C GLU A 4 -17.32 18.81 1.10
N GLN A 5 -18.02 17.84 1.68
CA GLN A 5 -17.88 17.47 3.07
C GLN A 5 -16.55 16.73 3.25
N VAL A 6 -15.71 17.20 4.18
CA VAL A 6 -14.50 16.50 4.57
C VAL A 6 -14.86 15.36 5.53
N PHE A 7 -14.58 14.14 5.14
CA PHE A 7 -14.77 12.97 6.00
C PHE A 7 -13.46 12.61 6.68
N ILE A 8 -13.52 12.29 7.96
CA ILE A 8 -12.39 11.74 8.72
C ILE A 8 -12.64 10.26 8.98
N THR A 9 -11.57 9.47 9.06
CA THR A 9 -11.66 8.05 9.39
C THR A 9 -11.75 7.89 10.90
N TYR A 10 -12.90 7.44 11.39
CA TYR A 10 -13.17 7.21 12.82
C TYR A 10 -12.67 5.85 13.31
N LEU A 11 -12.31 4.94 12.41
CA LEU A 11 -11.98 3.55 12.74
C LEU A 11 -10.95 3.00 11.76
N TYR A 12 -10.40 1.85 12.15
CA TYR A 12 -9.50 1.10 11.29
C TYR A 12 -10.20 0.73 9.97
N PRO A 13 -9.63 1.08 8.82
CA PRO A 13 -10.33 1.04 7.54
C PRO A 13 -10.65 -0.39 7.05
N PHE A 14 -9.98 -1.40 7.60
CA PHE A 14 -10.17 -2.80 7.17
C PHE A 14 -11.16 -3.59 8.03
N TYR A 15 -11.81 -2.97 9.02
CA TYR A 15 -12.88 -3.66 9.74
C TYR A 15 -14.04 -4.05 8.82
N PRO A 16 -14.62 -5.27 8.99
CA PRO A 16 -15.84 -5.67 8.32
C PRO A 16 -17.00 -4.72 8.61
N ARG A 17 -17.99 -4.67 7.72
CA ARG A 17 -19.12 -3.74 7.82
C ARG A 17 -19.82 -3.79 9.17
N VAL A 18 -20.15 -4.99 9.65
CA VAL A 18 -20.86 -5.15 10.95
C VAL A 18 -20.09 -4.49 12.08
N LYS A 19 -18.77 -4.70 12.13
CA LYS A 19 -17.92 -4.10 13.17
C LYS A 19 -17.84 -2.58 13.05
N ARG A 20 -17.77 -2.05 11.82
CA ARG A 20 -17.79 -0.61 11.59
C ARG A 20 -19.12 0.00 12.06
N GLU A 21 -20.26 -0.60 11.73
CA GLU A 21 -21.59 -0.15 12.16
C GLU A 21 -21.74 -0.19 13.68
N GLU A 22 -21.28 -1.26 14.34
CA GLU A 22 -21.28 -1.40 15.80
C GLU A 22 -20.48 -0.27 16.48
N ILE A 23 -19.23 -0.04 16.07
CA ILE A 23 -18.38 1.00 16.66
C ILE A 23 -18.96 2.39 16.43
N LEU A 24 -19.46 2.67 15.23
CA LEU A 24 -20.03 3.98 14.89
C LEU A 24 -21.31 4.26 15.66
N SER A 25 -22.17 3.26 15.84
CA SER A 25 -23.40 3.42 16.59
C SER A 25 -23.15 3.54 18.10
N SER A 26 -22.27 2.70 18.66
CA SER A 26 -22.01 2.69 20.10
C SER A 26 -21.18 3.87 20.58
N ASN A 27 -20.11 4.23 19.84
CA ASN A 27 -19.17 5.25 20.30
C ASN A 27 -19.51 6.67 19.80
N TYR A 28 -20.20 6.76 18.67
CA TYR A 28 -20.44 8.04 17.99
C TYR A 28 -21.93 8.31 17.72
N SER A 29 -22.81 7.37 18.07
CA SER A 29 -24.28 7.51 17.97
C SER A 29 -24.78 7.86 16.57
N PHE A 30 -24.10 7.40 15.50
CA PHE A 30 -24.58 7.61 14.13
C PHE A 30 -24.48 6.36 13.25
N LYS A 31 -25.32 6.31 12.21
CA LYS A 31 -25.26 5.29 11.16
C LYS A 31 -24.55 5.87 9.93
N CYS A 32 -23.48 5.21 9.49
CA CYS A 32 -22.75 5.63 8.32
C CYS A 32 -23.55 5.38 7.03
N THR A 33 -23.59 6.38 6.15
CA THR A 33 -24.26 6.31 4.85
C THR A 33 -23.30 6.47 3.68
N CYS A 34 -21.98 6.26 3.92
CA CYS A 34 -21.00 6.30 2.85
C CYS A 34 -21.20 5.15 1.83
N PRO A 35 -20.68 5.26 0.61
CA PRO A 35 -20.84 4.22 -0.42
C PRO A 35 -20.47 2.82 0.06
N CYS A 36 -19.39 2.64 0.83
CA CYS A 36 -18.98 1.34 1.36
C CYS A 36 -19.95 0.76 2.40
N CYS A 37 -20.62 1.60 3.20
CA CYS A 37 -21.59 1.15 4.21
C CYS A 37 -22.98 0.92 3.64
N THR A 38 -23.27 1.44 2.44
CA THR A 38 -24.57 1.30 1.77
C THR A 38 -24.57 0.27 0.63
N LEU A 39 -23.48 -0.47 0.46
CA LEU A 39 -23.40 -1.54 -0.53
C LEU A 39 -24.52 -2.57 -0.37
N PRO A 40 -25.05 -3.14 -1.48
CA PRO A 40 -25.94 -4.30 -1.44
C PRO A 40 -25.31 -5.46 -0.67
N PRO A 41 -26.11 -6.38 -0.10
CA PRO A 41 -25.59 -7.47 0.76
C PRO A 41 -24.48 -8.31 0.10
N ALA A 42 -24.63 -8.69 -1.17
CA ALA A 42 -23.64 -9.50 -1.89
C ALA A 42 -22.31 -8.74 -2.06
N GLU A 43 -22.36 -7.47 -2.46
CA GLU A 43 -21.17 -6.63 -2.63
C GLU A 43 -20.51 -6.31 -1.29
N SER A 44 -21.30 -6.09 -0.24
CA SER A 44 -20.80 -5.91 1.12
C SER A 44 -20.04 -7.14 1.61
N SER A 45 -20.55 -8.35 1.34
CA SER A 45 -19.88 -9.59 1.70
C SER A 45 -18.53 -9.75 0.97
N LEU A 46 -18.47 -9.41 -0.31
CA LEU A 46 -17.21 -9.42 -1.07
C LEU A 46 -16.22 -8.39 -0.54
N SER A 47 -16.68 -7.19 -0.20
CA SER A 47 -15.85 -6.17 0.45
C SER A 47 -15.29 -6.66 1.79
N ASP A 48 -16.10 -7.29 2.62
CA ASP A 48 -15.65 -7.84 3.91
C ASP A 48 -14.62 -8.97 3.74
N ILE A 49 -14.76 -9.82 2.71
CA ILE A 49 -13.76 -10.84 2.35
C ILE A 49 -12.44 -10.19 1.95
N ARG A 50 -12.45 -9.18 1.07
CA ARG A 50 -11.24 -8.46 0.68
C ARG A 50 -10.55 -7.78 1.86
N ARG A 51 -11.30 -7.12 2.74
CA ARG A 51 -10.78 -6.49 3.97
C ARG A 51 -10.13 -7.51 4.89
N LYS A 52 -10.77 -8.67 5.06
CA LYS A 52 -10.19 -9.77 5.85
C LYS A 52 -8.91 -10.32 5.22
N LEU A 53 -8.87 -10.43 3.89
CA LEU A 53 -7.66 -10.84 3.18
C LEU A 53 -6.53 -9.80 3.35
N ILE A 54 -6.84 -8.50 3.28
CA ILE A 54 -5.87 -7.45 3.59
C ILE A 54 -5.32 -7.67 5.00
N GLU A 55 -6.15 -7.79 6.03
CA GLU A 55 -5.69 -8.02 7.41
C GLU A 55 -4.73 -9.22 7.50
N THR A 56 -5.07 -10.35 6.89
CA THR A 56 -4.21 -11.54 6.88
C THR A 56 -2.87 -11.28 6.18
N LEU A 57 -2.89 -10.56 5.06
CA LEU A 57 -1.68 -10.19 4.34
C LEU A 57 -0.83 -9.18 5.13
N LEU A 58 -1.43 -8.40 6.01
CA LEU A 58 -0.74 -7.40 6.82
C LEU A 58 -0.02 -7.96 8.06
N GLU A 59 -0.22 -9.21 8.42
CA GLU A 59 0.43 -9.84 9.60
C GLU A 59 1.97 -9.72 9.55
N GLN A 60 2.58 -9.71 8.36
CA GLN A 60 4.04 -9.53 8.17
C GLN A 60 4.47 -8.06 7.92
N THR A 61 3.53 -7.10 7.88
CA THR A 61 3.87 -5.69 7.64
C THR A 61 4.83 -5.09 8.68
N PRO A 62 4.76 -5.43 9.97
CA PRO A 62 5.73 -4.95 10.95
C PRO A 62 7.18 -5.36 10.63
N GLU A 63 7.40 -6.55 10.09
CA GLU A 63 8.69 -7.04 9.61
C GLU A 63 9.15 -6.23 8.38
N ILE A 64 8.27 -6.07 7.40
CA ILE A 64 8.53 -5.25 6.21
C ILE A 64 8.93 -3.82 6.61
N LEU A 65 8.22 -3.21 7.55
CA LEU A 65 8.53 -1.85 8.01
C LEU A 65 9.91 -1.71 8.64
N ARG A 66 10.35 -2.74 9.38
CA ARG A 66 11.62 -2.70 10.13
C ARG A 66 12.83 -3.11 9.29
N GLU A 67 12.65 -4.03 8.35
CA GLU A 67 13.72 -4.79 7.73
C GLU A 67 13.76 -4.70 6.19
N GLN A 68 13.07 -3.71 5.59
CA GLN A 68 12.98 -3.58 4.13
C GLN A 68 14.31 -3.69 3.41
N ASP A 69 15.34 -2.99 3.90
CA ASP A 69 16.65 -2.97 3.24
C ASP A 69 17.38 -4.31 3.38
N GLN A 70 17.18 -4.99 4.50
CA GLN A 70 17.74 -6.32 4.72
C GLN A 70 17.05 -7.35 3.82
N LEU A 71 15.72 -7.36 3.80
CA LEU A 71 14.93 -8.23 2.92
C LEU A 71 15.29 -8.04 1.45
N LEU A 72 15.46 -6.78 1.03
CA LEU A 72 15.88 -6.46 -0.34
C LEU A 72 17.27 -7.02 -0.66
N LYS A 73 18.24 -6.84 0.24
CA LYS A 73 19.62 -7.32 0.04
C LYS A 73 19.69 -8.86 0.00
N GLU A 74 18.99 -9.52 0.90
CA GLU A 74 18.90 -10.98 0.95
C GLU A 74 18.30 -11.56 -0.32
N TRP A 75 17.18 -11.00 -0.77
CA TRP A 75 16.57 -11.40 -2.04
C TRP A 75 17.45 -11.08 -3.24
N ALA A 76 18.03 -9.87 -3.31
CA ALA A 76 18.86 -9.47 -4.42
C ALA A 76 20.10 -10.36 -4.57
N SER A 77 20.66 -10.86 -3.45
CA SER A 77 21.84 -11.73 -3.44
C SER A 77 21.53 -13.21 -3.63
N ASN A 78 20.26 -13.62 -3.62
CA ASN A 78 19.87 -15.02 -3.76
C ASN A 78 19.23 -15.31 -5.13
N PRO A 79 19.99 -15.82 -6.11
CA PRO A 79 19.47 -16.08 -7.46
C PRO A 79 18.44 -17.23 -7.51
N SER A 80 18.33 -18.04 -6.45
CA SER A 80 17.33 -19.13 -6.40
C SER A 80 15.92 -18.63 -6.09
N LEU A 81 15.77 -17.39 -5.58
CA LEU A 81 14.46 -16.79 -5.35
C LEU A 81 13.95 -16.15 -6.65
N PRO A 82 12.65 -16.28 -6.96
CA PRO A 82 12.07 -15.69 -8.16
C PRO A 82 12.06 -14.15 -8.08
N ASP A 83 11.94 -13.49 -9.23
CA ASP A 83 11.96 -12.03 -9.32
C ASP A 83 10.73 -11.37 -8.66
N ASP A 84 9.62 -12.09 -8.59
CA ASP A 84 8.39 -11.66 -7.93
C ASP A 84 8.32 -11.99 -6.42
N HIS A 85 9.39 -12.55 -5.85
CA HIS A 85 9.41 -13.00 -4.43
C HIS A 85 9.02 -11.89 -3.44
N LEU A 86 9.55 -10.67 -3.65
CA LEU A 86 9.22 -9.52 -2.79
C LEU A 86 8.01 -8.72 -3.28
N THR A 87 7.70 -8.77 -4.59
CA THR A 87 6.68 -7.89 -5.17
C THR A 87 5.28 -8.44 -5.04
N LYS A 88 5.09 -9.74 -5.27
CA LYS A 88 3.79 -10.39 -5.39
C LYS A 88 2.81 -10.10 -4.24
N ARG A 89 3.29 -10.18 -2.99
CA ARG A 89 2.46 -9.91 -1.82
C ARG A 89 2.11 -8.42 -1.73
N SER A 90 3.09 -7.55 -1.89
CA SER A 90 2.89 -6.10 -1.78
C SER A 90 1.99 -5.57 -2.90
N GLU A 91 2.10 -6.10 -4.12
CA GLU A 91 1.19 -5.82 -5.22
C GLU A 91 -0.25 -6.20 -4.88
N MET A 92 -0.44 -7.40 -4.32
CA MET A 92 -1.77 -7.85 -3.89
C MET A 92 -2.37 -6.95 -2.81
N VAL A 93 -1.58 -6.56 -1.80
CA VAL A 93 -2.03 -5.66 -0.73
C VAL A 93 -2.45 -4.31 -1.31
N LEU A 94 -1.62 -3.69 -2.15
CA LEU A 94 -1.94 -2.39 -2.74
C LEU A 94 -3.14 -2.46 -3.69
N ALA A 95 -3.27 -3.54 -4.48
CA ALA A 95 -4.42 -3.74 -5.36
C ALA A 95 -5.73 -3.87 -4.58
N LEU A 96 -5.73 -4.63 -3.50
CA LEU A 96 -6.91 -4.76 -2.63
C LEU A 96 -7.27 -3.45 -1.92
N MET A 97 -6.27 -2.67 -1.49
CA MET A 97 -6.50 -1.34 -0.91
C MET A 97 -7.10 -0.39 -1.95
N ASP A 98 -6.62 -0.42 -3.20
CA ASP A 98 -7.15 0.38 -4.30
C ASP A 98 -8.60 -0.01 -4.62
N GLU A 99 -8.91 -1.31 -4.68
CA GLU A 99 -10.27 -1.82 -4.95
C GLU A 99 -11.26 -1.44 -3.85
N GLU A 100 -10.83 -1.48 -2.58
CA GLU A 100 -11.66 -1.07 -1.44
C GLU A 100 -11.72 0.45 -1.23
N GLY A 101 -10.85 1.23 -1.88
CA GLY A 101 -10.69 2.65 -1.60
C GLY A 101 -10.32 2.93 -0.14
N ALA A 102 -9.64 1.99 0.51
CA ALA A 102 -9.36 1.99 1.94
C ALA A 102 -7.85 1.93 2.19
N TYR A 103 -7.29 2.99 2.75
CA TYR A 103 -5.85 3.13 2.93
C TYR A 103 -5.51 3.36 4.41
N GLU A 104 -4.54 2.60 4.91
CA GLU A 104 -3.82 2.89 6.15
C GLU A 104 -2.42 3.40 5.75
N LYS A 105 -2.07 4.61 6.19
CA LYS A 105 -0.90 5.36 5.72
C LYS A 105 0.40 4.56 5.80
N ASN A 106 0.73 4.04 6.98
CA ASN A 106 2.02 3.40 7.20
C ASN A 106 2.15 2.09 6.43
N THR A 107 1.08 1.31 6.40
CA THR A 107 0.98 0.06 5.63
C THR A 107 1.14 0.33 4.14
N TRP A 108 0.38 1.31 3.62
CA TRP A 108 0.46 1.65 2.21
C TRP A 108 1.87 2.06 1.80
N PHE A 109 2.50 2.96 2.59
CA PHE A 109 3.87 3.40 2.30
C PHE A 109 4.89 2.28 2.44
N ALA A 110 4.73 1.37 3.41
CA ALA A 110 5.62 0.21 3.56
C ALA A 110 5.65 -0.63 2.29
N HIS A 111 4.47 -1.04 1.81
CA HIS A 111 4.35 -1.87 0.62
C HIS A 111 4.74 -1.12 -0.66
N CYS A 112 4.36 0.15 -0.81
CA CYS A 112 4.75 0.97 -1.96
C CYS A 112 6.26 1.17 -2.04
N THR A 113 6.92 1.44 -0.90
CA THR A 113 8.38 1.62 -0.85
C THR A 113 9.11 0.32 -1.14
N LEU A 114 8.65 -0.81 -0.58
CA LEU A 114 9.25 -2.12 -0.87
C LEU A 114 9.17 -2.45 -2.36
N LEU A 115 8.00 -2.25 -2.98
CA LEU A 115 7.82 -2.44 -4.43
C LEU A 115 8.73 -1.54 -5.26
N PHE A 116 8.81 -0.25 -4.90
CA PHE A 116 9.71 0.69 -5.57
C PHE A 116 11.17 0.21 -5.53
N LYS A 117 11.64 -0.23 -4.36
CA LYS A 117 13.01 -0.76 -4.19
C LYS A 117 13.21 -2.04 -4.99
N ALA A 118 12.24 -2.96 -5.00
CA ALA A 118 12.32 -4.21 -5.73
C ALA A 118 12.36 -3.98 -7.25
N PHE A 119 11.49 -3.13 -7.82
CA PHE A 119 11.56 -2.78 -9.24
C PHE A 119 12.84 -2.03 -9.61
N SER A 120 13.32 -1.16 -8.72
CA SER A 120 14.63 -0.52 -8.92
C SER A 120 15.76 -1.56 -8.94
N ALA A 121 15.75 -2.56 -8.06
CA ALA A 121 16.75 -3.63 -8.02
C ALA A 121 16.73 -4.51 -9.29
N LEU A 122 15.56 -4.69 -9.88
CA LEU A 122 15.38 -5.36 -11.17
C LEU A 122 15.72 -4.48 -12.40
N SER A 123 16.06 -3.20 -12.20
CA SER A 123 16.22 -2.21 -13.27
C SER A 123 14.92 -1.98 -14.07
N ASP A 124 13.78 -2.25 -13.48
CA ASP A 124 12.47 -1.92 -14.07
C ASP A 124 12.14 -0.44 -13.84
N ARG A 125 12.52 0.37 -14.83
CA ARG A 125 12.33 1.82 -14.76
C ARG A 125 10.87 2.23 -14.74
N GLU A 126 10.02 1.56 -15.52
CA GLU A 126 8.59 1.90 -15.63
C GLU A 126 7.87 1.60 -14.31
N GLY A 127 8.07 0.39 -13.75
CA GLY A 127 7.52 -0.01 -12.46
C GLY A 127 7.96 0.90 -11.33
N ALA A 128 9.25 1.19 -11.23
CA ALA A 128 9.80 2.08 -10.21
C ALA A 128 9.25 3.52 -10.34
N GLN A 129 9.21 4.07 -11.56
CA GLN A 129 8.68 5.40 -11.81
C GLN A 129 7.20 5.53 -11.43
N LYS A 130 6.38 4.56 -11.82
CA LYS A 130 4.94 4.51 -11.50
C LYS A 130 4.71 4.53 -10.00
N LEU A 131 5.45 3.74 -9.23
CA LEU A 131 5.35 3.71 -7.77
C LEU A 131 5.82 5.00 -7.12
N ALA A 132 6.92 5.59 -7.60
CA ALA A 132 7.40 6.87 -7.09
C ALA A 132 6.39 8.01 -7.32
N ILE A 133 5.70 8.04 -8.46
CA ILE A 133 4.61 9.00 -8.73
C ILE A 133 3.44 8.78 -7.77
N ARG A 134 3.04 7.53 -7.53
CA ARG A 134 1.99 7.20 -6.55
C ARG A 134 2.40 7.63 -5.14
N ALA A 135 3.63 7.36 -4.74
CA ALA A 135 4.15 7.77 -3.44
C ALA A 135 4.17 9.29 -3.28
N ALA A 136 4.58 10.05 -4.31
CA ALA A 136 4.52 11.51 -4.31
C ALA A 136 3.09 12.03 -4.10
N THR A 137 2.12 11.44 -4.78
CA THR A 137 0.69 11.80 -4.66
C THR A 137 0.17 11.55 -3.25
N MET A 138 0.41 10.36 -2.71
CA MET A 138 -0.03 9.99 -1.36
C MET A 138 0.68 10.81 -0.28
N ALA A 139 1.98 11.09 -0.45
CA ALA A 139 2.73 11.94 0.48
C ALA A 139 2.10 13.35 0.55
N LYS A 140 1.76 13.95 -0.58
CA LYS A 140 1.07 15.26 -0.63
C LYS A 140 -0.27 15.24 0.12
N VAL A 141 -1.05 14.18 -0.02
CA VAL A 141 -2.33 14.02 0.68
C VAL A 141 -2.13 13.96 2.19
N TYR A 142 -1.15 13.20 2.68
CA TYR A 142 -0.97 12.98 4.11
C TYR A 142 -0.11 14.03 4.83
N THR A 143 0.84 14.64 4.13
CA THR A 143 1.86 15.52 4.77
C THR A 143 1.94 16.92 4.17
N GLY A 144 1.19 17.19 3.10
CA GLY A 144 1.21 18.46 2.37
C GLY A 144 2.41 18.64 1.42
N ASN A 145 3.37 17.71 1.41
CA ASN A 145 4.51 17.73 0.49
C ASN A 145 4.75 16.32 -0.10
N ASP A 146 5.56 16.24 -1.15
CA ASP A 146 5.80 14.97 -1.86
C ASP A 146 6.88 14.07 -1.25
N GLY A 147 7.53 14.51 -0.18
CA GLY A 147 8.60 13.76 0.48
C GLY A 147 9.81 13.48 -0.41
N GLY A 148 10.01 14.24 -1.49
CA GLY A 148 11.09 14.03 -2.45
C GLY A 148 10.80 13.00 -3.54
N TRP A 149 9.64 12.34 -3.50
CA TRP A 149 9.26 11.28 -4.44
C TRP A 149 9.15 11.77 -5.89
N SER A 150 8.77 13.04 -6.13
CA SER A 150 8.74 13.60 -7.49
C SER A 150 10.13 13.65 -8.13
N LYS A 151 11.19 13.93 -7.36
CA LYS A 151 12.56 13.87 -7.85
C LYS A 151 12.98 12.41 -8.15
N ILE A 152 12.65 11.48 -7.26
CA ILE A 152 12.92 10.05 -7.43
C ILE A 152 12.22 9.51 -8.68
N SER A 153 10.99 9.93 -8.96
CA SER A 153 10.25 9.48 -10.15
C SER A 153 10.87 9.93 -11.48
N GLN A 154 11.63 11.02 -11.48
CA GLN A 154 12.33 11.49 -12.70
C GLN A 154 13.58 10.67 -13.03
N ALA A 155 14.27 10.17 -12.00
CA ALA A 155 15.52 9.41 -12.14
C ALA A 155 15.59 8.27 -11.11
N PRO A 156 14.72 7.24 -11.19
CA PRO A 156 14.77 6.10 -10.27
C PRO A 156 16.10 5.35 -10.34
N GLU A 157 16.77 5.40 -11.50
CA GLU A 157 18.09 4.83 -11.74
C GLU A 157 19.22 5.51 -10.94
N ALA A 158 19.00 6.69 -10.39
CA ALA A 158 19.94 7.38 -9.50
C ALA A 158 19.88 6.92 -8.04
N THR A 159 18.99 6.00 -7.70
CA THR A 159 18.88 5.46 -6.34
C THR A 159 19.90 4.35 -6.08
N GLU A 160 20.26 4.17 -4.81
CA GLU A 160 21.20 3.12 -4.38
C GLU A 160 20.72 1.69 -4.67
N TRP A 161 19.42 1.50 -4.84
CA TRP A 161 18.80 0.19 -5.10
C TRP A 161 18.87 -0.22 -6.57
N TRP A 162 19.22 0.70 -7.49
CA TRP A 162 19.17 0.44 -8.92
C TRP A 162 20.12 -0.68 -9.36
N GLY A 163 19.54 -1.68 -10.02
CA GLY A 163 20.27 -2.82 -10.58
C GLY A 163 20.92 -3.75 -9.56
N LEU A 164 20.56 -3.69 -8.28
CA LEU A 164 21.14 -4.55 -7.25
C LEU A 164 21.04 -6.04 -7.61
N ARG A 165 19.88 -6.49 -8.10
CA ARG A 165 19.69 -7.90 -8.46
C ARG A 165 20.40 -8.28 -9.75
N SER A 166 20.43 -7.39 -10.73
CA SER A 166 21.11 -7.62 -12.02
C SER A 166 22.64 -7.72 -11.90
N LYS A 167 23.23 -7.00 -10.92
CA LYS A 167 24.69 -7.00 -10.69
C LYS A 167 25.22 -8.27 -10.03
N ILE A 168 24.35 -9.01 -9.35
CA ILE A 168 24.72 -10.22 -8.60
C ILE A 168 24.56 -11.48 -9.49
N ALA A 169 23.72 -11.39 -10.53
CA ALA A 169 23.52 -12.46 -11.51
C ALA A 169 24.59 -12.50 -12.63
N ALA A 170 25.48 -11.51 -12.67
CA ALA A 170 26.60 -11.40 -13.62
C ALA A 170 27.92 -11.81 -12.97
#